data_72471ac748ccb2f9e504245295278dc7
#
_entry.id   72471ac748ccb2f9e504245295278dc7
#
_cell.length_a   1.000
_cell.length_b   1.000
_cell.length_c   1.000
_cell.angle_alpha   90.00
_cell.angle_beta   90.00
_cell.angle_gamma   90.00
#
_symmetry.space_group_name_H-M   'P 1'
#
loop_
_entity.id
_entity.type
_entity.pdbx_description
1 polymer ?
#
loop_
_entity_poly.entity_id
_entity_poly.type
_entity_poly.pdbx_seq_one_letter_code
_entity_poly.pdbx_strand_id
1 'polypeptide(L)'
;GLTEKPKYLVMGVAFGGGMLPEEHRSIVKDALSQGMDVVCGLHQLLSEDSELAAIAEKNGAKIHDIRKPKKAEDLRFWTGEIKQIQIPKIAVLGTDCATGKRTTCQFLVNALKDSNVKAEVIYTGQTGFLQGFKHGLILDSTLNDFVSGELEKAIIDCAMEEKPDLMLIEGQSSLRNPSGPCGSEILLSGNVDAVILAHPAEREYFDNCESAEALIPGIEDEIKLIHHYGKEVIGIAINASQSFDTSPLK
;
A
#
# COMPACT_ATOMS: atom_id res chain seq x y z
N GLY A 1 -2.99 -11.78 -31.73
CA GLY A 1 -4.12 -11.14 -31.06
C GLY A 1 -4.62 -12.01 -29.92
N LEU A 2 -5.40 -11.46 -29.00
CA LEU A 2 -6.04 -12.23 -27.94
C LEU A 2 -7.11 -13.15 -28.54
N THR A 3 -7.19 -14.37 -28.07
CA THR A 3 -8.19 -15.37 -28.50
C THR A 3 -9.58 -15.07 -27.95
N GLU A 4 -9.62 -14.34 -26.80
CA GLU A 4 -10.85 -13.90 -26.15
C GLU A 4 -10.81 -12.41 -25.89
N LYS A 5 -11.99 -11.77 -25.88
CA LYS A 5 -12.12 -10.35 -25.55
C LYS A 5 -11.81 -10.16 -24.05
N PRO A 6 -10.86 -9.29 -23.67
CA PRO A 6 -10.61 -9.00 -22.28
C PRO A 6 -11.82 -8.34 -21.61
N LYS A 7 -12.07 -8.69 -20.37
CA LYS A 7 -13.16 -8.14 -19.57
C LYS A 7 -12.76 -6.83 -18.88
N TYR A 8 -11.49 -6.70 -18.53
CA TYR A 8 -10.96 -5.57 -17.77
C TYR A 8 -9.76 -4.92 -18.46
N LEU A 9 -9.69 -3.60 -18.39
CA LEU A 9 -8.48 -2.82 -18.54
C LEU A 9 -8.00 -2.41 -17.15
N VAL A 10 -6.80 -2.84 -16.75
CA VAL A 10 -6.20 -2.44 -15.46
C VAL A 10 -5.14 -1.39 -15.71
N MET A 11 -5.31 -0.21 -15.10
CA MET A 11 -4.31 0.86 -15.11
C MET A 11 -3.22 0.52 -14.09
N GLY A 12 -2.19 -0.22 -14.55
CA GLY A 12 -1.08 -0.70 -13.71
C GLY A 12 0.08 0.30 -13.58
N VAL A 13 -0.03 1.48 -14.17
CA VAL A 13 1.01 2.52 -14.15
C VAL A 13 0.63 3.59 -13.14
N ALA A 14 1.59 3.98 -12.29
CA ALA A 14 1.47 5.12 -11.40
C ALA A 14 2.09 6.34 -12.09
N PHE A 15 1.26 7.26 -12.55
CA PHE A 15 1.71 8.53 -13.14
C PHE A 15 2.00 9.55 -12.03
N GLY A 16 2.98 10.43 -12.28
CA GLY A 16 3.28 11.55 -11.38
C GLY A 16 2.04 12.39 -11.08
N GLY A 17 1.82 12.72 -9.82
CA GLY A 17 0.61 13.43 -9.38
C GLY A 17 -0.69 12.62 -9.42
N GLY A 18 -0.65 11.36 -9.86
CA GLY A 18 -1.82 10.48 -9.87
C GLY A 18 -2.91 10.87 -10.88
N MET A 19 -2.55 11.65 -11.91
CA MET A 19 -3.46 12.10 -12.98
C MET A 19 -3.28 11.24 -14.23
N LEU A 20 -4.37 11.01 -14.97
CA LEU A 20 -4.33 10.30 -16.25
C LEU A 20 -3.76 11.22 -17.34
N PRO A 21 -2.60 10.90 -17.96
CA PRO A 21 -2.09 11.67 -19.09
C PRO A 21 -3.03 11.57 -20.30
N GLU A 22 -3.13 12.66 -21.09
CA GLU A 22 -4.04 12.73 -22.23
C GLU A 22 -3.76 11.64 -23.28
N GLU A 23 -2.50 11.29 -23.46
CA GLU A 23 -2.07 10.20 -24.36
C GLU A 23 -2.61 8.82 -23.95
N HIS A 24 -2.87 8.60 -22.66
CA HIS A 24 -3.46 7.35 -22.16
C HIS A 24 -4.99 7.39 -22.11
N ARG A 25 -5.57 8.58 -22.20
CA ARG A 25 -7.02 8.77 -22.16
C ARG A 25 -7.72 8.06 -23.31
N SER A 26 -7.11 8.06 -24.51
CA SER A 26 -7.64 7.35 -25.69
C SER A 26 -7.76 5.85 -25.44
N ILE A 27 -6.79 5.24 -24.75
CA ILE A 27 -6.80 3.81 -24.42
C ILE A 27 -7.98 3.47 -23.50
N VAL A 28 -8.24 4.34 -22.50
CA VAL A 28 -9.38 4.18 -21.59
C VAL A 28 -10.71 4.29 -22.37
N LYS A 29 -10.85 5.29 -23.25
CA LYS A 29 -12.04 5.45 -24.09
C LYS A 29 -12.28 4.25 -24.99
N ASP A 30 -11.22 3.72 -25.62
CA ASP A 30 -11.30 2.55 -26.47
C ASP A 30 -11.76 1.30 -25.70
N ALA A 31 -11.21 1.10 -24.50
CA ALA A 31 -11.61 -0.01 -23.64
C ALA A 31 -13.10 0.09 -23.25
N LEU A 32 -13.53 1.24 -22.75
CA LEU A 32 -14.92 1.49 -22.38
C LEU A 32 -15.87 1.35 -23.57
N SER A 33 -15.47 1.85 -24.76
CA SER A 33 -16.25 1.74 -26.00
C SER A 33 -16.44 0.29 -26.46
N GLN A 34 -15.51 -0.57 -26.11
CA GLN A 34 -15.60 -2.00 -26.35
C GLN A 34 -16.36 -2.75 -25.23
N GLY A 35 -16.87 -2.06 -24.21
CA GLY A 35 -17.59 -2.65 -23.10
C GLY A 35 -16.66 -3.41 -22.13
N MET A 36 -15.39 -3.01 -22.04
CA MET A 36 -14.48 -3.49 -21.00
C MET A 36 -14.61 -2.60 -19.75
N ASP A 37 -14.64 -3.21 -18.58
CA ASP A 37 -14.54 -2.48 -17.33
C ASP A 37 -13.13 -1.90 -17.17
N VAL A 38 -13.02 -0.71 -16.58
CA VAL A 38 -11.73 -0.07 -16.29
C VAL A 38 -11.48 -0.06 -14.81
N VAL A 39 -10.32 -0.58 -14.38
CA VAL A 39 -9.85 -0.57 -12.99
C VAL A 39 -8.73 0.44 -12.87
N CYS A 40 -8.93 1.49 -12.06
CA CYS A 40 -8.05 2.63 -11.96
C CYS A 40 -7.59 2.84 -10.52
N GLY A 41 -6.26 2.89 -10.32
CA GLY A 41 -5.63 3.19 -9.04
C GLY A 41 -5.04 4.61 -8.97
N LEU A 42 -5.42 5.53 -9.86
CA LEU A 42 -4.98 6.92 -9.85
C LEU A 42 -5.68 7.74 -8.76
N HIS A 43 -5.15 8.91 -8.44
CA HIS A 43 -5.85 9.88 -7.57
C HIS A 43 -7.02 10.54 -8.30
N GLN A 44 -6.88 10.71 -9.62
CA GLN A 44 -8.01 11.14 -10.47
C GLN A 44 -9.07 10.04 -10.51
N LEU A 45 -10.28 10.38 -10.10
CA LEU A 45 -11.43 9.48 -10.19
C LEU A 45 -11.99 9.53 -11.62
N LEU A 46 -11.76 8.48 -12.38
CA LEU A 46 -12.21 8.41 -13.77
C LEU A 46 -13.74 8.29 -13.89
N SER A 47 -14.40 7.77 -12.86
CA SER A 47 -15.87 7.70 -12.79
C SER A 47 -16.53 9.08 -12.66
N GLU A 48 -15.78 10.11 -12.28
CA GLU A 48 -16.26 11.49 -12.19
C GLU A 48 -16.00 12.31 -13.46
N ASP A 49 -15.28 11.75 -14.41
CA ASP A 49 -15.12 12.32 -15.74
C ASP A 49 -16.39 12.07 -16.59
N SER A 50 -17.10 13.13 -16.91
CA SER A 50 -18.41 13.05 -17.56
C SER A 50 -18.37 12.35 -18.93
N GLU A 51 -17.27 12.50 -19.68
CA GLU A 51 -17.10 11.85 -20.98
C GLU A 51 -16.87 10.34 -20.81
N LEU A 52 -15.96 9.95 -19.92
CA LEU A 52 -15.65 8.54 -19.65
C LEU A 52 -16.86 7.82 -19.04
N ALA A 53 -17.56 8.46 -18.11
CA ALA A 53 -18.77 7.94 -17.51
C ALA A 53 -19.88 7.70 -18.55
N ALA A 54 -20.09 8.65 -19.47
CA ALA A 54 -21.08 8.50 -20.55
C ALA A 54 -20.73 7.36 -21.52
N ILE A 55 -19.43 7.19 -21.86
CA ILE A 55 -18.98 6.08 -22.71
C ILE A 55 -19.20 4.74 -21.98
N ALA A 56 -18.85 4.66 -20.70
CA ALA A 56 -19.05 3.47 -19.88
C ALA A 56 -20.52 3.06 -19.83
N GLU A 57 -21.40 3.99 -19.48
CA GLU A 57 -22.85 3.74 -19.41
C GLU A 57 -23.43 3.26 -20.74
N LYS A 58 -23.10 3.94 -21.83
CA LYS A 58 -23.57 3.59 -23.19
C LYS A 58 -23.20 2.17 -23.59
N ASN A 59 -22.04 1.67 -23.15
CA ASN A 59 -21.51 0.37 -23.57
C ASN A 59 -21.64 -0.71 -22.49
N GLY A 60 -22.32 -0.43 -21.38
CA GLY A 60 -22.51 -1.38 -20.27
C GLY A 60 -21.24 -1.72 -19.52
N ALA A 61 -20.20 -0.86 -19.61
CA ALA A 61 -18.94 -1.00 -18.88
C ALA A 61 -19.01 -0.26 -17.55
N LYS A 62 -18.09 -0.61 -16.64
CA LYS A 62 -17.96 0.04 -15.33
C LYS A 62 -16.56 0.62 -15.15
N ILE A 63 -16.47 1.72 -14.40
CA ILE A 63 -15.21 2.30 -13.96
C ILE A 63 -15.08 2.02 -12.45
N HIS A 64 -14.01 1.32 -12.09
CA HIS A 64 -13.68 0.96 -10.72
C HIS A 64 -12.49 1.80 -10.24
N ASP A 65 -12.77 2.94 -9.61
CA ASP A 65 -11.76 3.79 -9.00
C ASP A 65 -11.40 3.24 -7.62
N ILE A 66 -10.24 2.61 -7.52
CA ILE A 66 -9.78 1.95 -6.28
C ILE A 66 -9.56 2.96 -5.14
N ARG A 67 -9.15 4.20 -5.49
CA ARG A 67 -8.95 5.29 -4.54
C ARG A 67 -10.22 6.12 -4.26
N LYS A 68 -11.39 5.68 -4.72
CA LYS A 68 -12.63 6.39 -4.41
C LYS A 68 -12.87 6.35 -2.90
N PRO A 69 -12.90 7.51 -2.22
CA PRO A 69 -13.09 7.56 -0.78
C PRO A 69 -14.41 6.93 -0.36
N LYS A 70 -14.42 6.22 0.75
CA LYS A 70 -15.66 5.85 1.42
C LYS A 70 -16.36 7.10 1.94
N LYS A 71 -17.66 7.06 2.05
CA LYS A 71 -18.40 8.12 2.72
C LYS A 71 -18.06 8.13 4.20
N ALA A 72 -18.12 9.31 4.84
CA ALA A 72 -17.79 9.45 6.27
C ALA A 72 -18.68 8.56 7.17
N GLU A 73 -19.93 8.35 6.78
CA GLU A 73 -20.89 7.47 7.47
C GLU A 73 -20.51 5.98 7.45
N ASP A 74 -19.68 5.57 6.48
CA ASP A 74 -19.19 4.19 6.29
C ASP A 74 -17.82 3.97 6.93
N LEU A 75 -17.21 5.03 7.46
CA LEU A 75 -15.90 5.00 8.07
C LEU A 75 -15.99 4.78 9.58
N ARG A 76 -14.96 4.15 10.15
CA ARG A 76 -14.90 3.79 11.57
C ARG A 76 -13.82 4.58 12.29
N PHE A 77 -14.14 5.10 13.48
CA PHE A 77 -13.15 5.61 14.44
C PHE A 77 -12.44 4.46 15.14
N TRP A 78 -11.21 4.71 15.57
CA TRP A 78 -10.45 3.77 16.39
C TRP A 78 -11.12 3.55 17.77
N THR A 79 -11.30 2.29 18.15
CA THR A 79 -12.00 1.91 19.37
C THR A 79 -11.11 1.26 20.41
N GLY A 80 -9.93 0.78 20.01
CA GLY A 80 -9.01 0.02 20.86
C GLY A 80 -9.36 -1.46 20.99
N GLU A 81 -10.35 -1.97 20.27
CA GLU A 81 -10.69 -3.40 20.23
C GLU A 81 -9.53 -4.27 19.73
N ILE A 82 -8.65 -3.69 18.91
CA ILE A 82 -7.43 -4.34 18.42
C ILE A 82 -6.54 -4.88 19.56
N LYS A 83 -6.60 -4.31 20.76
CA LYS A 83 -5.85 -4.77 21.93
C LYS A 83 -6.23 -6.18 22.40
N GLN A 84 -7.40 -6.66 21.96
CA GLN A 84 -7.86 -8.02 22.24
C GLN A 84 -7.28 -9.04 21.23
N ILE A 85 -6.71 -8.59 20.14
CA ILE A 85 -6.11 -9.46 19.11
C ILE A 85 -4.70 -9.85 19.54
N GLN A 86 -4.53 -11.13 19.88
CA GLN A 86 -3.27 -11.70 20.35
C GLN A 86 -2.36 -12.22 19.22
N ILE A 87 -2.86 -12.24 17.98
CA ILE A 87 -2.08 -12.65 16.82
C ILE A 87 -0.94 -11.65 16.62
N PRO A 88 0.31 -12.11 16.49
CA PRO A 88 1.46 -11.23 16.23
C PRO A 88 1.26 -10.38 14.98
N LYS A 89 1.66 -9.11 15.05
CA LYS A 89 1.56 -8.12 13.99
C LYS A 89 2.91 -7.47 13.74
N ILE A 90 3.46 -7.64 12.54
CA ILE A 90 4.72 -7.04 12.12
C ILE A 90 4.44 -5.98 11.07
N ALA A 91 4.85 -4.74 11.31
CA ALA A 91 4.81 -3.71 10.29
C ALA A 91 6.03 -3.82 9.37
N VAL A 92 5.80 -3.75 8.07
CA VAL A 92 6.87 -3.60 7.08
C VAL A 92 6.92 -2.13 6.68
N LEU A 93 7.65 -1.34 7.45
CA LEU A 93 7.85 0.10 7.19
C LEU A 93 9.00 0.30 6.19
N GLY A 94 9.23 1.54 5.81
CA GLY A 94 10.33 1.89 4.92
C GLY A 94 10.91 3.25 5.24
N THR A 95 12.14 3.49 4.81
CA THR A 95 12.78 4.80 4.92
C THR A 95 12.29 5.79 3.86
N ASP A 96 11.52 5.30 2.86
CA ASP A 96 10.95 6.13 1.79
C ASP A 96 9.81 5.42 1.06
N CYS A 97 9.21 6.09 0.06
CA CYS A 97 8.33 5.51 -0.95
C CYS A 97 9.09 4.51 -1.84
N ALA A 98 8.37 3.59 -2.48
CA ALA A 98 8.93 2.64 -3.46
C ALA A 98 10.18 1.86 -2.99
N THR A 99 10.33 1.62 -1.67
CA THR A 99 11.44 0.84 -1.09
C THR A 99 11.22 -0.67 -1.13
N GLY A 100 10.06 -1.12 -1.63
CA GLY A 100 9.75 -2.55 -1.72
C GLY A 100 9.00 -3.12 -0.52
N LYS A 101 8.36 -2.29 0.31
CA LYS A 101 7.57 -2.72 1.49
C LYS A 101 6.58 -3.84 1.17
N ARG A 102 5.71 -3.64 0.15
CA ARG A 102 4.76 -4.65 -0.29
C ARG A 102 5.44 -5.92 -0.82
N THR A 103 6.51 -5.78 -1.61
CA THR A 103 7.29 -6.91 -2.13
C THR A 103 7.89 -7.72 -0.99
N THR A 104 8.39 -7.05 0.04
CA THR A 104 8.88 -7.69 1.27
C THR A 104 7.77 -8.47 1.97
N CYS A 105 6.57 -7.90 2.13
CA CYS A 105 5.42 -8.64 2.66
C CYS A 105 5.14 -9.91 1.84
N GLN A 106 5.14 -9.81 0.51
CA GLN A 106 4.88 -10.94 -0.37
C GLN A 106 5.95 -12.04 -0.24
N PHE A 107 7.23 -11.68 -0.16
CA PHE A 107 8.31 -12.63 0.04
C PHE A 107 8.21 -13.32 1.39
N LEU A 108 7.88 -12.58 2.45
CA LEU A 108 7.70 -13.13 3.78
C LEU A 108 6.52 -14.11 3.83
N VAL A 109 5.38 -13.76 3.25
CA VAL A 109 4.23 -14.68 3.17
C VAL A 109 4.61 -15.98 2.47
N ASN A 110 5.32 -15.88 1.34
CA ASN A 110 5.74 -17.08 0.59
C ASN A 110 6.71 -17.94 1.40
N ALA A 111 7.72 -17.34 2.04
CA ALA A 111 8.69 -18.04 2.87
C ALA A 111 8.05 -18.68 4.11
N LEU A 112 7.11 -18.00 4.74
CA LEU A 112 6.39 -18.50 5.92
C LEU A 112 5.46 -19.67 5.56
N LYS A 113 4.84 -19.63 4.38
CA LYS A 113 4.02 -20.73 3.86
C LYS A 113 4.82 -22.02 3.73
N ASP A 114 6.07 -21.93 3.28
CA ASP A 114 6.97 -23.09 3.18
C ASP A 114 7.31 -23.68 4.58
N SER A 115 7.16 -22.88 5.62
CA SER A 115 7.34 -23.28 7.02
C SER A 115 6.03 -23.65 7.74
N ASN A 116 4.93 -23.79 7.02
CA ASN A 116 3.59 -24.05 7.55
C ASN A 116 3.07 -22.97 8.52
N VAL A 117 3.50 -21.72 8.35
CA VAL A 117 2.98 -20.57 9.08
C VAL A 117 2.01 -19.81 8.19
N LYS A 118 0.76 -19.69 8.59
CA LYS A 118 -0.26 -18.92 7.88
C LYS A 118 -0.05 -17.43 8.17
N ALA A 119 0.52 -16.72 7.22
CA ALA A 119 0.68 -15.26 7.32
C ALA A 119 -0.29 -14.56 6.36
N GLU A 120 -0.94 -13.50 6.84
CA GLU A 120 -1.83 -12.64 6.06
C GLU A 120 -1.27 -11.21 5.98
N VAL A 121 -1.54 -10.54 4.85
CA VAL A 121 -1.11 -9.15 4.64
C VAL A 121 -2.30 -8.22 4.82
N ILE A 122 -2.11 -7.19 5.65
CA ILE A 122 -2.98 -6.03 5.72
C ILE A 122 -2.40 -4.99 4.76
N TYR A 123 -3.03 -4.84 3.60
CA TYR A 123 -2.60 -3.84 2.61
C TYR A 123 -3.03 -2.43 3.04
N THR A 124 -2.25 -1.42 2.64
CA THR A 124 -2.56 -0.02 2.94
C THR A 124 -2.62 0.84 1.67
N GLY A 125 -2.50 0.23 0.51
CA GLY A 125 -2.50 0.93 -0.78
C GLY A 125 -3.20 0.14 -1.89
N GLN A 126 -3.52 0.86 -2.97
CA GLN A 126 -4.24 0.33 -4.12
C GLN A 126 -3.57 -0.88 -4.77
N THR A 127 -2.24 -0.96 -4.73
CA THR A 127 -1.53 -2.06 -5.38
C THR A 127 -1.66 -3.37 -4.59
N GLY A 128 -1.70 -3.29 -3.25
CA GLY A 128 -1.98 -4.45 -2.40
C GLY A 128 -3.38 -5.01 -2.66
N PHE A 129 -4.38 -4.11 -2.75
CA PHE A 129 -5.73 -4.47 -3.17
C PHE A 129 -5.76 -5.17 -4.55
N LEU A 130 -5.09 -4.57 -5.55
CA LEU A 130 -5.05 -5.11 -6.91
C LEU A 130 -4.29 -6.44 -7.03
N GLN A 131 -3.39 -6.73 -6.11
CA GLN A 131 -2.70 -8.02 -6.01
C GLN A 131 -3.54 -9.10 -5.32
N GLY A 132 -4.72 -8.76 -4.83
CA GLY A 132 -5.67 -9.71 -4.27
C GLY A 132 -5.49 -9.96 -2.77
N PHE A 133 -4.77 -9.12 -2.04
CA PHE A 133 -4.82 -9.16 -0.58
C PHE A 133 -6.24 -8.84 -0.11
N LYS A 134 -6.74 -9.63 0.81
CA LYS A 134 -8.17 -9.61 1.18
C LYS A 134 -8.51 -8.47 2.15
N HIS A 135 -7.64 -8.22 3.11
CA HIS A 135 -7.87 -7.26 4.19
C HIS A 135 -6.96 -6.05 4.09
N GLY A 136 -7.49 -4.87 4.30
CA GLY A 136 -6.73 -3.63 4.25
C GLY A 136 -7.57 -2.41 3.99
N LEU A 137 -6.90 -1.31 3.66
CA LEU A 137 -7.50 -0.02 3.33
C LEU A 137 -6.68 0.69 2.26
N ILE A 138 -7.26 1.71 1.65
CA ILE A 138 -6.51 2.65 0.81
C ILE A 138 -6.24 3.89 1.67
N LEU A 139 -5.09 3.91 2.32
CA LEU A 139 -4.74 4.88 3.35
C LEU A 139 -4.80 6.31 2.83
N ASP A 140 -4.20 6.57 1.66
CA ASP A 140 -4.09 7.90 1.04
C ASP A 140 -5.41 8.44 0.46
N SER A 141 -6.48 7.65 0.46
CA SER A 141 -7.84 8.09 0.13
C SER A 141 -8.82 7.99 1.30
N THR A 142 -8.31 7.65 2.48
CA THR A 142 -9.10 7.62 3.70
C THR A 142 -9.00 8.96 4.43
N LEU A 143 -10.13 9.51 4.90
CA LEU A 143 -10.13 10.72 5.72
C LEU A 143 -9.26 10.52 6.95
N ASN A 144 -8.39 11.47 7.24
CA ASN A 144 -7.33 11.36 8.25
C ASN A 144 -7.83 10.88 9.62
N ASP A 145 -8.95 11.43 10.10
CA ASP A 145 -9.54 11.08 11.40
C ASP A 145 -9.98 9.61 11.50
N PHE A 146 -10.17 8.95 10.37
CA PHE A 146 -10.66 7.58 10.30
C PHE A 146 -9.57 6.55 9.93
N VAL A 147 -8.36 7.00 9.53
CA VAL A 147 -7.28 6.08 9.13
C VAL A 147 -7.01 5.04 10.20
N SER A 148 -6.88 5.47 11.45
CA SER A 148 -6.62 4.57 12.58
C SER A 148 -7.74 3.54 12.79
N GLY A 149 -9.00 3.95 12.63
CA GLY A 149 -10.15 3.07 12.81
C GLY A 149 -10.34 2.09 11.64
N GLU A 150 -10.08 2.53 10.42
CA GLU A 150 -10.13 1.66 9.24
C GLU A 150 -8.99 0.62 9.27
N LEU A 151 -7.80 1.01 9.75
CA LEU A 151 -6.69 0.08 9.97
C LEU A 151 -7.04 -0.96 11.05
N GLU A 152 -7.57 -0.50 12.19
CA GLU A 152 -8.03 -1.38 13.27
C GLU A 152 -9.06 -2.38 12.74
N LYS A 153 -10.06 -1.90 11.99
CA LYS A 153 -11.09 -2.73 11.38
C LYS A 153 -10.49 -3.81 10.48
N ALA A 154 -9.58 -3.44 9.59
CA ALA A 154 -8.95 -4.38 8.66
C ALA A 154 -8.19 -5.49 9.39
N ILE A 155 -7.49 -5.15 10.48
CA ILE A 155 -6.75 -6.12 11.31
C ILE A 155 -7.71 -7.05 12.06
N ILE A 156 -8.80 -6.51 12.63
CA ILE A 156 -9.81 -7.31 13.34
C ILE A 156 -10.53 -8.25 12.36
N ASP A 157 -10.97 -7.74 11.22
CA ASP A 157 -11.64 -8.55 10.19
C ASP A 157 -10.73 -9.70 9.74
N CYS A 158 -9.45 -9.44 9.48
CA CYS A 158 -8.47 -10.46 9.16
C CYS A 158 -8.31 -11.51 10.26
N ALA A 159 -8.20 -11.07 11.51
CA ALA A 159 -8.07 -11.97 12.66
C ALA A 159 -9.27 -12.91 12.78
N MET A 160 -10.48 -12.40 12.57
CA MET A 160 -11.73 -13.16 12.74
C MET A 160 -12.00 -14.11 11.56
N GLU A 161 -11.75 -13.64 10.34
CA GLU A 161 -12.08 -14.40 9.14
C GLU A 161 -10.99 -15.41 8.75
N GLU A 162 -9.72 -14.97 8.79
CA GLU A 162 -8.60 -15.78 8.32
C GLU A 162 -7.93 -16.59 9.44
N LYS A 163 -7.96 -16.07 10.68
CA LYS A 163 -7.28 -16.69 11.85
C LYS A 163 -5.83 -17.03 11.53
N PRO A 164 -5.01 -16.06 11.08
CA PRO A 164 -3.63 -16.31 10.73
C PRO A 164 -2.76 -16.53 11.98
N ASP A 165 -1.58 -17.12 11.78
CA ASP A 165 -0.55 -17.22 12.81
C ASP A 165 0.23 -15.90 12.95
N LEU A 166 0.25 -15.07 11.90
CA LEU A 166 0.97 -13.80 11.82
C LEU A 166 0.27 -12.84 10.84
N MET A 167 0.23 -11.55 11.17
CA MET A 167 -0.17 -10.50 10.25
C MET A 167 1.02 -9.62 9.89
N LEU A 168 1.17 -9.34 8.59
CA LEU A 168 2.13 -8.37 8.05
C LEU A 168 1.37 -7.13 7.62
N ILE A 169 1.70 -5.96 8.18
CA ILE A 169 1.05 -4.71 7.84
C ILE A 169 1.95 -3.94 6.86
N GLU A 170 1.45 -3.72 5.65
CA GLU A 170 2.15 -2.94 4.63
C GLU A 170 2.27 -1.48 5.08
N GLY A 171 3.49 -0.94 5.11
CA GLY A 171 3.73 0.48 5.36
C GLY A 171 3.51 1.34 4.12
N GLN A 172 3.22 2.60 4.32
CA GLN A 172 3.14 3.63 3.29
C GLN A 172 4.24 4.67 3.52
N SER A 173 4.77 5.28 2.44
CA SER A 173 5.77 6.34 2.53
C SER A 173 6.88 6.02 3.55
N SER A 174 7.20 6.96 4.44
CA SER A 174 8.02 6.77 5.63
C SER A 174 7.64 7.77 6.73
N LEU A 175 8.12 7.54 7.95
CA LEU A 175 7.85 8.43 9.08
C LEU A 175 8.35 9.86 8.86
N ARG A 176 9.41 10.04 8.05
CA ARG A 176 10.10 11.32 7.85
C ARG A 176 10.08 11.85 6.42
N ASN A 177 9.34 11.22 5.51
CA ASN A 177 9.22 11.75 4.14
C ASN A 177 8.44 13.08 4.17
N PRO A 178 9.05 14.20 3.73
CA PRO A 178 8.43 15.51 3.84
C PRO A 178 7.20 15.70 2.93
N SER A 179 7.10 14.91 1.87
CA SER A 179 5.97 14.98 0.94
C SER A 179 4.73 14.22 1.41
N GLY A 180 4.88 13.34 2.41
CA GLY A 180 3.78 12.55 2.95
C GLY A 180 4.25 11.65 4.09
N PRO A 181 4.50 12.20 5.30
CA PRO A 181 4.89 11.39 6.45
C PRO A 181 3.77 10.41 6.80
N CYS A 182 4.13 9.15 7.02
CA CYS A 182 3.18 8.08 7.33
C CYS A 182 3.89 6.96 8.10
N GLY A 183 3.15 6.24 8.92
CA GLY A 183 3.65 5.09 9.67
C GLY A 183 3.39 5.15 11.17
N SER A 184 3.20 6.34 11.73
CA SER A 184 2.87 6.50 13.16
C SER A 184 1.55 5.82 13.52
N GLU A 185 0.55 5.95 12.67
CA GLU A 185 -0.75 5.29 12.79
C GLU A 185 -0.63 3.76 12.74
N ILE A 186 0.30 3.22 11.93
CA ILE A 186 0.57 1.78 11.88
C ILE A 186 1.22 1.32 13.18
N LEU A 187 2.22 2.07 13.66
CA LEU A 187 2.95 1.72 14.90
C LEU A 187 2.05 1.77 16.14
N LEU A 188 1.20 2.80 16.24
CA LEU A 188 0.38 3.06 17.42
C LEU A 188 -1.00 2.40 17.31
N SER A 189 -1.77 2.77 16.27
CA SER A 189 -3.16 2.34 16.12
C SER A 189 -3.27 0.91 15.60
N GLY A 190 -2.31 0.45 14.78
CA GLY A 190 -2.19 -0.93 14.35
C GLY A 190 -1.68 -1.88 15.45
N ASN A 191 -1.28 -1.33 16.61
CA ASN A 191 -0.80 -2.09 17.76
C ASN A 191 0.19 -3.20 17.36
N VAL A 192 1.19 -2.84 16.53
CA VAL A 192 2.19 -3.79 16.02
C VAL A 192 3.15 -4.23 17.12
N ASP A 193 3.71 -5.43 17.00
CA ASP A 193 4.64 -6.01 17.98
C ASP A 193 6.08 -5.72 17.59
N ALA A 194 6.39 -5.66 16.30
CA ALA A 194 7.73 -5.41 15.77
C ALA A 194 7.68 -4.79 14.37
N VAL A 195 8.85 -4.38 13.86
CA VAL A 195 9.01 -3.75 12.56
C VAL A 195 10.09 -4.45 11.73
N ILE A 196 9.83 -4.63 10.44
CA ILE A 196 10.84 -4.87 9.41
C ILE A 196 10.97 -3.57 8.61
N LEU A 197 12.20 -3.07 8.45
CA LEU A 197 12.45 -1.78 7.79
C LEU A 197 13.01 -1.99 6.38
N ALA A 198 12.26 -1.60 5.36
CA ALA A 198 12.71 -1.63 3.96
C ALA A 198 13.51 -0.37 3.63
N HIS A 199 14.71 -0.54 3.07
CA HIS A 199 15.63 0.54 2.80
C HIS A 199 16.20 0.46 1.36
N PRO A 200 16.15 1.57 0.59
CA PRO A 200 16.77 1.64 -0.74
C PRO A 200 18.24 2.06 -0.60
N ALA A 201 19.14 1.09 -0.53
CA ALA A 201 20.56 1.32 -0.17
C ALA A 201 21.32 2.30 -1.08
N GLU A 202 20.87 2.44 -2.34
CA GLU A 202 21.54 3.28 -3.34
C GLU A 202 20.87 4.67 -3.52
N ARG A 203 19.78 4.95 -2.78
CA ARG A 203 19.04 6.20 -2.91
C ARG A 203 19.45 7.19 -1.85
N GLU A 204 19.83 8.39 -2.27
CA GLU A 204 20.25 9.47 -1.38
C GLU A 204 19.08 10.39 -0.99
N TYR A 205 18.20 10.72 -1.95
CA TYR A 205 17.08 11.63 -1.75
C TYR A 205 15.75 10.87 -1.67
N PHE A 206 14.78 11.45 -0.97
CA PHE A 206 13.41 10.94 -1.03
C PHE A 206 12.87 10.94 -2.46
N ASP A 207 12.08 9.94 -2.77
CA ASP A 207 11.50 9.72 -4.09
C ASP A 207 10.74 10.97 -4.58
N ASN A 208 11.11 11.47 -5.76
CA ASN A 208 10.61 12.71 -6.35
C ASN A 208 10.91 13.99 -5.54
N CYS A 209 11.88 13.98 -4.64
CA CYS A 209 12.29 15.13 -3.84
C CYS A 209 13.75 15.55 -4.07
N GLU A 210 14.38 15.09 -5.15
CA GLU A 210 15.77 15.40 -5.52
C GLU A 210 15.95 16.91 -5.74
N SER A 211 14.99 17.57 -6.39
CA SER A 211 15.03 19.02 -6.64
C SER A 211 14.91 19.87 -5.36
N ALA A 212 14.38 19.28 -4.29
CA ALA A 212 14.28 19.89 -2.98
C ALA A 212 15.46 19.53 -2.07
N GLU A 213 16.41 18.74 -2.57
CA GLU A 213 17.57 18.23 -1.82
C GLU A 213 17.19 17.57 -0.50
N ALA A 214 15.99 16.91 -0.47
CA ALA A 214 15.47 16.25 0.72
C ALA A 214 16.11 14.87 0.88
N LEU A 215 17.13 14.76 1.74
CA LEU A 215 17.90 13.55 1.98
C LEU A 215 17.10 12.50 2.77
N ILE A 216 17.23 11.23 2.39
CA ILE A 216 16.77 10.11 3.21
C ILE A 216 17.67 10.05 4.45
N PRO A 217 17.11 10.10 5.66
CA PRO A 217 17.90 9.98 6.88
C PRO A 217 18.57 8.61 6.98
N GLY A 218 19.69 8.56 7.69
CA GLY A 218 20.39 7.30 7.95
C GLY A 218 19.47 6.26 8.58
N ILE A 219 19.65 5.01 8.20
CA ILE A 219 18.81 3.90 8.66
C ILE A 219 18.82 3.74 10.19
N GLU A 220 19.96 4.01 10.82
CA GLU A 220 20.12 3.97 12.28
C GLU A 220 19.25 5.00 12.99
N ASP A 221 19.06 6.18 12.39
CA ASP A 221 18.20 7.21 12.95
C ASP A 221 16.72 6.87 12.78
N GLU A 222 16.36 6.17 11.71
CA GLU A 222 15.00 5.64 11.54
C GLU A 222 14.70 4.55 12.56
N ILE A 223 15.67 3.66 12.84
CA ILE A 223 15.57 2.63 13.88
C ILE A 223 15.37 3.29 15.26
N LYS A 224 16.17 4.32 15.58
CA LYS A 224 16.00 5.06 16.86
C LYS A 224 14.62 5.70 16.95
N LEU A 225 14.13 6.30 15.86
CA LEU A 225 12.80 6.89 15.84
C LEU A 225 11.72 5.84 16.10
N ILE A 226 11.80 4.67 15.46
CA ILE A 226 10.87 3.55 15.70
C ILE A 226 10.94 3.08 17.15
N HIS A 227 12.13 3.03 17.75
CA HIS A 227 12.30 2.72 19.17
C HIS A 227 11.59 3.75 20.07
N HIS A 228 11.57 5.04 19.72
CA HIS A 228 10.81 6.05 20.48
C HIS A 228 9.29 5.80 20.45
N TYR A 229 8.78 5.10 19.44
CA TYR A 229 7.39 4.60 19.42
C TYR A 229 7.21 3.33 20.26
N GLY A 230 8.26 2.86 20.95
CA GLY A 230 8.23 1.63 21.77
C GLY A 230 8.20 0.35 20.94
N LYS A 231 8.71 0.38 19.70
CA LYS A 231 8.74 -0.78 18.81
C LYS A 231 10.19 -1.13 18.44
N GLU A 232 10.45 -2.43 18.24
CA GLU A 232 11.76 -2.90 17.81
C GLU A 232 11.79 -3.19 16.32
N VAL A 233 12.90 -2.83 15.67
CA VAL A 233 13.22 -3.23 14.30
C VAL A 233 13.94 -4.57 14.37
N ILE A 234 13.25 -5.64 13.96
CA ILE A 234 13.75 -7.02 14.02
C ILE A 234 14.43 -7.48 12.72
N GLY A 235 14.37 -6.67 11.68
CA GLY A 235 15.00 -6.98 10.40
C GLY A 235 15.03 -5.79 9.46
N ILE A 236 15.97 -5.84 8.52
CA ILE A 236 16.14 -4.83 7.47
C ILE A 236 16.01 -5.53 6.12
N ALA A 237 15.10 -5.05 5.27
CA ALA A 237 14.98 -5.50 3.88
C ALA A 237 15.69 -4.49 2.97
N ILE A 238 16.81 -4.89 2.42
CA ILE A 238 17.60 -4.04 1.51
C ILE A 238 17.03 -4.16 0.10
N ASN A 239 16.62 -3.03 -0.47
CA ASN A 239 16.32 -2.91 -1.89
C ASN A 239 17.57 -2.37 -2.58
N ALA A 240 18.28 -3.25 -3.30
CA ALA A 240 19.51 -2.93 -3.97
C ALA A 240 19.42 -3.33 -5.44
N SER A 241 20.20 -2.66 -6.30
CA SER A 241 20.40 -3.09 -7.69
C SER A 241 21.21 -4.39 -7.74
N GLN A 242 21.28 -5.02 -8.91
CA GLN A 242 22.03 -6.27 -9.12
C GLN A 242 23.54 -6.18 -8.82
N SER A 243 24.07 -4.97 -8.67
CA SER A 243 25.48 -4.70 -8.39
C SER A 243 25.83 -4.60 -6.90
N PHE A 244 24.83 -4.69 -6.00
CA PHE A 244 25.06 -4.52 -4.57
C PHE A 244 25.62 -5.80 -3.95
N ASP A 245 26.77 -5.67 -3.23
CA ASP A 245 27.34 -6.77 -2.46
C ASP A 245 26.50 -7.02 -1.18
N THR A 246 25.80 -8.13 -1.16
CA THR A 246 24.98 -8.56 -0.02
C THR A 246 25.77 -9.36 1.01
N SER A 247 27.10 -9.29 1.02
CA SER A 247 27.91 -9.93 2.07
C SER A 247 27.42 -9.47 3.44
N PRO A 248 27.25 -10.41 4.42
CA PRO A 248 26.72 -10.03 5.73
C PRO A 248 27.59 -8.94 6.34
N LEU A 249 26.98 -7.85 6.73
CA LEU A 249 27.60 -6.84 7.58
C LEU A 249 28.05 -7.54 8.86
N LYS A 250 29.37 -7.56 9.09
CA LYS A 250 29.98 -8.17 10.27
C LYS A 250 29.75 -7.28 11.48
#